data_5bfd19d6dc8cebe47e4c66f66644663f
#
_entry.id   5bfd19d6dc8cebe47e4c66f66644663f
#
_cell.length_a   1.000
_cell.length_b   1.000
_cell.length_c   1.000
_cell.angle_alpha   90.00
_cell.angle_beta   90.00
_cell.angle_gamma   90.00
#
_symmetry.space_group_name_H-M   'P 1'
#
loop_
_entity.id
_entity.type
_entity.pdbx_description
1 polymer ?
#
loop_
_entity_poly.entity_id
_entity_poly.type
_entity_poly.pdbx_seq_one_letter_code
_entity_poly.pdbx_strand_id
1 'polypeptide(L)'
;MNMDVKAFEWLNENQLSYDIWNKKYRHNDEDFDSWLDRVSNGNAKLKKMIYEKKFLFGGRILANRGLQNEQKITFSNCYVIPPVKDSIEEIYKSCAQLARTYSYGGGCGIDISKLRPSGAEVHNAAKTTSGAVSFMSTFDEVTKVIGQNGRRGALMISIDVNHPDVTEFVNIKTDLDKVTSANISVRVGKEFMEAVKKDLDYILKFPCDAEIPHDLAIEDMPYNQLWTYSDIADEGNLTYFKKIKAKALFDALCYNNWNYAEPGILYWDNISNYNLLEFDNKFEYAGVNPCAEEPKHLIINTLVWAL
;
A
#
# COMPACT_ATOMS: atom_id res chain seq x y z
N MET A 1 -36.54 6.40 14.44
CA MET A 1 -35.75 5.85 15.58
C MET A 1 -35.68 6.91 16.66
N ASN A 2 -36.00 6.54 17.91
CA ASN A 2 -35.82 7.48 19.02
C ASN A 2 -34.32 7.65 19.29
N MET A 3 -33.92 8.91 19.52
CA MET A 3 -32.56 9.25 19.89
C MET A 3 -32.20 8.61 21.23
N ASP A 4 -31.03 7.99 21.34
CA ASP A 4 -30.46 7.57 22.63
C ASP A 4 -29.90 8.81 23.34
N VAL A 5 -30.64 9.30 24.31
CA VAL A 5 -30.33 10.54 25.05
C VAL A 5 -28.99 10.43 25.77
N LYS A 6 -28.69 9.27 26.39
CA LYS A 6 -27.42 9.02 27.09
C LYS A 6 -26.22 9.12 26.13
N ALA A 7 -26.32 8.50 24.96
CA ALA A 7 -25.27 8.58 23.94
C ALA A 7 -25.09 10.01 23.47
N PHE A 8 -26.19 10.73 23.23
CA PHE A 8 -26.14 12.11 22.79
C PHE A 8 -25.46 13.04 23.81
N GLU A 9 -25.86 12.94 25.09
CA GLU A 9 -25.23 13.67 26.19
C GLU A 9 -23.74 13.31 26.33
N TRP A 10 -23.39 12.01 26.27
CA TRP A 10 -22.00 11.56 26.34
C TRP A 10 -21.16 12.09 25.19
N LEU A 11 -21.76 12.32 24.02
CA LEU A 11 -21.13 12.92 22.85
C LEU A 11 -21.18 14.46 22.86
N ASN A 12 -21.41 15.08 24.04
CA ASN A 12 -21.49 16.51 24.25
C ASN A 12 -22.60 17.19 23.41
N GLU A 13 -23.72 16.51 23.25
CA GLU A 13 -24.89 16.98 22.48
C GLU A 13 -24.55 17.36 21.02
N ASN A 14 -23.50 16.75 20.48
CA ASN A 14 -23.05 17.00 19.11
C ASN A 14 -23.75 16.06 18.13
N GLN A 15 -24.61 16.61 17.27
CA GLN A 15 -25.41 15.85 16.32
C GLN A 15 -24.54 15.01 15.36
N LEU A 16 -23.45 15.57 14.84
CA LEU A 16 -22.56 14.83 13.92
C LEU A 16 -21.90 13.64 14.63
N SER A 17 -21.43 13.82 15.83
CA SER A 17 -20.84 12.75 16.64
C SER A 17 -21.84 11.66 16.95
N TYR A 18 -23.08 12.03 17.27
CA TYR A 18 -24.17 11.09 17.48
C TYR A 18 -24.51 10.29 16.21
N ASP A 19 -24.62 10.96 15.08
CA ASP A 19 -24.90 10.32 13.79
C ASP A 19 -23.81 9.34 13.39
N ILE A 20 -22.54 9.69 13.66
CA ILE A 20 -21.38 8.80 13.44
C ILE A 20 -21.44 7.60 14.37
N TRP A 21 -21.68 7.81 15.68
CA TRP A 21 -21.83 6.73 16.64
C TRP A 21 -22.98 5.79 16.25
N ASN A 22 -24.14 6.33 15.96
CA ASN A 22 -25.34 5.57 15.62
C ASN A 22 -25.19 4.76 14.30
N LYS A 23 -24.51 5.32 13.28
CA LYS A 23 -24.35 4.68 11.96
C LYS A 23 -23.14 3.73 11.88
N LYS A 24 -22.10 3.93 12.70
CA LYS A 24 -20.82 3.21 12.52
C LYS A 24 -20.37 2.40 13.71
N TYR A 25 -20.81 2.73 14.91
CA TYR A 25 -20.31 2.10 16.14
C TYR A 25 -21.38 1.37 16.91
N ARG A 26 -22.62 1.71 16.72
CA ARG A 26 -23.80 1.06 17.27
C ARG A 26 -24.15 -0.20 16.48
N HIS A 27 -24.46 -1.30 17.19
CA HIS A 27 -24.87 -2.57 16.58
C HIS A 27 -26.33 -2.86 16.90
N ASN A 28 -27.13 -3.20 15.84
CA ASN A 28 -28.54 -3.65 15.98
C ASN A 28 -29.38 -2.82 16.97
N ASP A 29 -29.26 -1.50 16.90
CA ASP A 29 -30.02 -0.57 17.76
C ASP A 29 -29.78 -0.76 19.27
N GLU A 30 -28.63 -1.36 19.69
CA GLU A 30 -28.24 -1.41 21.11
C GLU A 30 -28.25 -0.01 21.72
N ASP A 31 -28.64 0.09 23.01
CA ASP A 31 -28.54 1.34 23.74
C ASP A 31 -27.08 1.64 24.16
N PHE A 32 -26.84 2.85 24.66
CA PHE A 32 -25.51 3.29 25.04
C PHE A 32 -24.86 2.41 26.13
N ASP A 33 -25.64 1.95 27.12
CA ASP A 33 -25.12 1.10 28.17
C ASP A 33 -24.73 -0.28 27.65
N SER A 34 -25.54 -0.86 26.78
CA SER A 34 -25.26 -2.13 26.08
C SER A 34 -24.02 -2.01 25.18
N TRP A 35 -23.91 -0.90 24.45
CA TRP A 35 -22.71 -0.60 23.64
C TRP A 35 -21.46 -0.53 24.50
N LEU A 36 -21.50 0.16 25.66
CA LEU A 36 -20.40 0.23 26.60
C LEU A 36 -20.02 -1.15 27.16
N ASP A 37 -21.00 -1.98 27.49
CA ASP A 37 -20.78 -3.34 27.98
C ASP A 37 -20.13 -4.22 26.92
N ARG A 38 -20.62 -4.16 25.68
CA ARG A 38 -20.05 -4.88 24.54
C ARG A 38 -18.60 -4.45 24.30
N VAL A 39 -18.34 -3.15 24.18
CA VAL A 39 -17.00 -2.62 23.88
C VAL A 39 -16.02 -2.87 25.02
N SER A 40 -16.45 -2.80 26.28
CA SER A 40 -15.61 -3.11 27.44
C SER A 40 -15.43 -4.62 27.67
N ASN A 41 -16.22 -5.46 27.00
CA ASN A 41 -16.29 -6.91 27.21
C ASN A 41 -16.56 -7.28 28.67
N GLY A 42 -17.49 -6.56 29.31
CA GLY A 42 -17.88 -6.76 30.70
C GLY A 42 -16.85 -6.30 31.75
N ASN A 43 -15.72 -5.71 31.33
CA ASN A 43 -14.71 -5.23 32.27
C ASN A 43 -15.12 -3.86 32.85
N ALA A 44 -15.50 -3.84 34.13
CA ALA A 44 -16.03 -2.67 34.83
C ALA A 44 -15.02 -1.49 34.86
N LYS A 45 -13.72 -1.77 35.02
CA LYS A 45 -12.68 -0.73 35.01
C LYS A 45 -12.56 -0.08 33.63
N LEU A 46 -12.55 -0.88 32.59
CA LEU A 46 -12.48 -0.41 31.21
C LEU A 46 -13.75 0.35 30.81
N LYS A 47 -14.93 -0.16 31.18
CA LYS A 47 -16.22 0.52 31.01
C LYS A 47 -16.20 1.91 31.61
N LYS A 48 -15.73 2.05 32.87
CA LYS A 48 -15.58 3.32 33.55
C LYS A 48 -14.61 4.25 32.81
N MET A 49 -13.45 3.76 32.35
CA MET A 49 -12.47 4.57 31.62
C MET A 49 -13.02 5.09 30.30
N ILE A 50 -13.80 4.28 29.56
CA ILE A 50 -14.45 4.69 28.31
C ILE A 50 -15.53 5.74 28.62
N TYR A 51 -16.39 5.50 29.59
CA TYR A 51 -17.44 6.43 30.00
C TYR A 51 -16.89 7.80 30.41
N GLU A 52 -15.81 7.81 31.19
CA GLU A 52 -15.12 9.03 31.62
C GLU A 52 -14.23 9.65 30.53
N LYS A 53 -14.22 9.11 29.31
CA LYS A 53 -13.40 9.55 28.18
C LYS A 53 -11.89 9.58 28.44
N LYS A 54 -11.41 8.82 29.45
CA LYS A 54 -9.99 8.67 29.75
C LYS A 54 -9.27 7.74 28.80
N PHE A 55 -10.01 6.88 28.12
CA PHE A 55 -9.52 5.94 27.14
C PHE A 55 -10.61 5.61 26.12
N LEU A 56 -10.24 5.60 24.83
CA LEU A 56 -11.09 5.12 23.74
C LEU A 56 -10.27 4.18 22.85
N PHE A 57 -10.87 3.10 22.43
CA PHE A 57 -10.30 2.26 21.40
C PHE A 57 -10.33 2.95 20.03
N GLY A 58 -9.47 2.50 19.11
CA GLY A 58 -9.59 2.85 17.70
C GLY A 58 -10.94 2.42 17.11
N GLY A 59 -11.38 3.10 16.06
CA GLY A 59 -12.73 2.96 15.49
C GLY A 59 -13.15 1.53 15.16
N ARG A 60 -12.24 0.69 14.66
CA ARG A 60 -12.55 -0.73 14.36
C ARG A 60 -12.90 -1.52 15.61
N ILE A 61 -12.20 -1.28 16.69
CA ILE A 61 -12.45 -1.97 17.96
C ILE A 61 -13.77 -1.48 18.56
N LEU A 62 -14.04 -0.17 18.54
CA LEU A 62 -15.31 0.40 19.00
C LEU A 62 -16.51 -0.17 18.22
N ALA A 63 -16.37 -0.36 16.90
CA ALA A 63 -17.44 -0.92 16.09
C ALA A 63 -17.61 -2.43 16.29
N ASN A 64 -16.51 -3.19 16.36
CA ASN A 64 -16.53 -4.62 16.11
C ASN A 64 -16.35 -5.49 17.34
N ARG A 65 -15.79 -4.95 18.44
CA ARG A 65 -15.53 -5.76 19.65
C ARG A 65 -16.83 -6.35 20.21
N GLY A 66 -16.80 -7.64 20.51
CA GLY A 66 -17.96 -8.41 20.95
C GLY A 66 -18.78 -9.04 19.82
N LEU A 67 -18.49 -8.71 18.55
CA LEU A 67 -19.26 -9.20 17.39
C LEU A 67 -18.55 -10.31 16.59
N GLN A 68 -17.39 -10.76 17.03
CA GLN A 68 -16.54 -11.71 16.30
C GLN A 68 -17.20 -13.09 16.08
N ASN A 69 -18.20 -13.45 16.88
CA ASN A 69 -18.97 -14.68 16.71
C ASN A 69 -20.17 -14.53 15.76
N GLU A 70 -20.56 -13.30 15.44
CA GLU A 70 -21.71 -12.99 14.61
C GLU A 70 -21.30 -12.56 13.19
N GLN A 71 -20.13 -11.94 13.06
CA GLN A 71 -19.68 -11.36 11.80
C GLN A 71 -18.21 -11.67 11.54
N LYS A 72 -17.85 -11.79 10.24
CA LYS A 72 -16.46 -11.85 9.80
C LYS A 72 -15.88 -10.44 9.79
N ILE A 73 -15.11 -10.09 10.79
CA ILE A 73 -14.58 -8.74 11.05
C ILE A 73 -13.10 -8.78 11.39
N THR A 74 -12.45 -7.64 11.29
CA THR A 74 -11.09 -7.43 11.79
C THR A 74 -11.05 -6.29 12.81
N PHE A 75 -10.08 -6.36 13.72
CA PHE A 75 -9.75 -5.27 14.66
C PHE A 75 -8.63 -4.38 14.17
N SER A 76 -7.91 -4.78 13.12
CA SER A 76 -6.90 -3.98 12.45
C SER A 76 -7.49 -3.21 11.27
N ASN A 77 -7.00 -1.98 11.05
CA ASN A 77 -7.41 -1.15 9.92
C ASN A 77 -6.57 -1.41 8.68
N CYS A 78 -5.27 -1.66 8.87
CA CYS A 78 -4.26 -1.54 7.82
C CYS A 78 -3.38 -2.78 7.76
N TYR A 79 -3.18 -3.26 6.54
CA TYR A 79 -2.38 -4.44 6.22
C TYR A 79 -1.40 -4.12 5.12
N VAL A 80 -0.34 -4.91 5.04
CA VAL A 80 0.57 -4.96 3.88
C VAL A 80 0.58 -6.40 3.41
N ILE A 81 0.34 -6.64 2.14
CA ILE A 81 0.51 -7.96 1.54
C ILE A 81 1.94 -8.10 1.00
N PRO A 82 2.45 -9.32 0.85
CA PRO A 82 3.77 -9.54 0.28
C PRO A 82 3.94 -8.82 -1.07
N PRO A 83 5.16 -8.35 -1.40
CA PRO A 83 5.42 -7.77 -2.72
C PRO A 83 4.94 -8.70 -3.83
N VAL A 84 4.30 -8.13 -4.85
CA VAL A 84 3.70 -8.89 -5.94
C VAL A 84 4.82 -9.57 -6.73
N LYS A 85 4.78 -10.90 -6.80
CA LYS A 85 5.75 -11.68 -7.56
C LYS A 85 5.42 -11.67 -9.05
N ASP A 86 6.45 -11.80 -9.88
CA ASP A 86 6.39 -11.65 -11.32
C ASP A 86 5.85 -12.90 -12.05
N SER A 87 4.58 -13.20 -11.84
CA SER A 87 3.81 -14.16 -12.62
C SER A 87 2.32 -13.81 -12.59
N ILE A 88 1.59 -14.24 -13.61
CA ILE A 88 0.13 -14.02 -13.69
C ILE A 88 -0.57 -14.62 -12.47
N GLU A 89 -0.19 -15.82 -12.04
CA GLU A 89 -0.76 -16.50 -10.88
C GLU A 89 -0.58 -15.68 -9.59
N GLU A 90 0.63 -15.17 -9.36
CA GLU A 90 0.92 -14.39 -8.16
C GLU A 90 0.28 -12.99 -8.20
N ILE A 91 0.15 -12.36 -9.37
CA ILE A 91 -0.61 -11.12 -9.55
C ILE A 91 -2.08 -11.33 -9.13
N TYR A 92 -2.74 -12.37 -9.68
CA TYR A 92 -4.13 -12.65 -9.32
C TYR A 92 -4.31 -13.19 -7.91
N LYS A 93 -3.32 -13.87 -7.36
CA LYS A 93 -3.29 -14.23 -5.94
C LYS A 93 -3.24 -12.98 -5.05
N SER A 94 -2.45 -11.98 -5.41
CA SER A 94 -2.44 -10.68 -4.72
C SER A 94 -3.80 -9.98 -4.81
N CYS A 95 -4.49 -10.04 -5.96
CA CYS A 95 -5.86 -9.55 -6.09
C CYS A 95 -6.83 -10.27 -5.15
N ALA A 96 -6.72 -11.59 -5.03
CA ALA A 96 -7.55 -12.38 -4.12
C ALA A 96 -7.28 -12.02 -2.64
N GLN A 97 -6.02 -11.75 -2.28
CA GLN A 97 -5.63 -11.29 -0.95
C GLN A 97 -6.21 -9.90 -0.64
N LEU A 98 -6.13 -8.95 -1.58
CA LEU A 98 -6.77 -7.64 -1.48
C LEU A 98 -8.28 -7.77 -1.25
N ALA A 99 -8.97 -8.51 -2.12
CA ALA A 99 -10.40 -8.75 -2.04
C ALA A 99 -10.81 -9.33 -0.68
N ARG A 100 -10.06 -10.32 -0.19
CA ARG A 100 -10.31 -10.95 1.12
C ARG A 100 -10.13 -9.93 2.24
N THR A 101 -9.06 -9.15 2.24
CA THR A 101 -8.79 -8.16 3.28
C THR A 101 -9.87 -7.07 3.30
N TYR A 102 -10.27 -6.58 2.12
CA TYR A 102 -11.37 -5.61 2.02
C TYR A 102 -12.69 -6.17 2.53
N SER A 103 -12.99 -7.43 2.24
CA SER A 103 -14.24 -8.08 2.69
C SER A 103 -14.34 -8.17 4.22
N TYR A 104 -13.22 -8.13 4.95
CA TYR A 104 -13.17 -8.05 6.41
C TYR A 104 -13.07 -6.61 6.93
N GLY A 105 -13.00 -5.65 6.02
CA GLY A 105 -12.94 -4.23 6.35
C GLY A 105 -11.53 -3.66 6.52
N GLY A 106 -10.45 -4.40 6.22
CA GLY A 106 -9.09 -3.89 6.23
C GLY A 106 -8.74 -3.09 4.97
N GLY A 107 -7.79 -2.17 5.06
CA GLY A 107 -7.11 -1.56 3.91
C GLY A 107 -5.75 -2.20 3.68
N CYS A 108 -5.21 -2.14 2.47
CA CYS A 108 -3.96 -2.81 2.10
C CYS A 108 -2.94 -1.89 1.44
N GLY A 109 -1.66 -2.18 1.68
CA GLY A 109 -0.57 -1.73 0.83
C GLY A 109 0.05 -2.89 0.05
N ILE A 110 0.48 -2.62 -1.18
CA ILE A 110 1.22 -3.55 -2.04
C ILE A 110 2.42 -2.86 -2.66
N ASP A 111 3.44 -3.63 -2.97
CA ASP A 111 4.60 -3.18 -3.70
C ASP A 111 4.73 -3.96 -5.02
N ILE A 112 4.89 -3.22 -6.13
CA ILE A 112 4.95 -3.79 -7.48
C ILE A 112 6.36 -3.78 -8.08
N SER A 113 7.38 -3.45 -7.30
CA SER A 113 8.77 -3.33 -7.77
C SER A 113 9.36 -4.64 -8.30
N LYS A 114 8.75 -5.79 -7.96
CA LYS A 114 9.21 -7.10 -8.43
C LYS A 114 8.53 -7.56 -9.72
N LEU A 115 7.59 -6.79 -10.28
CA LEU A 115 7.02 -7.06 -11.60
C LEU A 115 7.97 -6.56 -12.68
N ARG A 116 8.18 -7.35 -13.73
CA ARG A 116 9.05 -6.97 -14.84
C ARG A 116 8.55 -5.74 -15.58
N PRO A 117 9.45 -4.92 -16.15
CA PRO A 117 9.09 -3.67 -16.81
C PRO A 117 8.40 -3.90 -18.17
N SER A 118 7.73 -2.86 -18.63
CA SER A 118 7.11 -2.80 -19.95
C SER A 118 8.13 -3.09 -21.05
N GLY A 119 7.79 -3.98 -21.97
CA GLY A 119 8.67 -4.43 -23.04
C GLY A 119 9.59 -5.61 -22.68
N ALA A 120 9.65 -6.02 -21.41
CA ALA A 120 10.40 -7.20 -21.01
C ALA A 120 9.83 -8.48 -21.60
N GLU A 121 10.69 -9.43 -21.92
CA GLU A 121 10.32 -10.69 -22.55
C GLU A 121 9.47 -11.59 -21.65
N VAL A 122 8.49 -12.26 -22.25
CA VAL A 122 7.67 -13.27 -21.62
C VAL A 122 7.55 -14.50 -22.53
N HIS A 123 7.53 -15.69 -21.93
CA HIS A 123 7.45 -16.95 -22.66
C HIS A 123 6.00 -17.39 -22.95
N ASN A 124 5.17 -16.46 -23.45
CA ASN A 124 3.79 -16.73 -23.84
C ASN A 124 3.46 -16.09 -25.20
N ALA A 125 2.19 -16.15 -25.62
CA ALA A 125 1.74 -15.62 -26.90
C ALA A 125 1.98 -14.13 -27.12
N ALA A 126 2.09 -13.35 -26.02
CA ALA A 126 2.31 -11.90 -26.08
C ALA A 126 3.76 -11.53 -26.40
N LYS A 127 4.72 -12.44 -26.15
CA LYS A 127 6.19 -12.25 -26.28
C LYS A 127 6.79 -11.19 -25.35
N THR A 128 6.10 -10.08 -25.11
CA THR A 128 6.52 -9.02 -24.20
C THR A 128 5.38 -8.65 -23.27
N THR A 129 5.72 -8.15 -22.06
CA THR A 129 4.73 -7.68 -21.09
C THR A 129 4.39 -6.20 -21.28
N SER A 130 3.20 -5.80 -20.84
CA SER A 130 2.78 -4.42 -20.71
C SER A 130 3.37 -3.69 -19.51
N GLY A 131 4.10 -4.38 -18.63
CA GLY A 131 4.83 -3.83 -17.50
C GLY A 131 4.05 -3.70 -16.20
N ALA A 132 4.79 -3.33 -15.13
CA ALA A 132 4.27 -3.25 -13.77
C ALA A 132 3.10 -2.26 -13.65
N VAL A 133 3.20 -1.10 -14.30
CA VAL A 133 2.20 -0.03 -14.21
C VAL A 133 0.86 -0.44 -14.82
N SER A 134 0.86 -1.25 -15.86
CA SER A 134 -0.39 -1.71 -16.49
C SER A 134 -1.25 -2.57 -15.54
N PHE A 135 -0.62 -3.36 -14.66
CA PHE A 135 -1.33 -4.20 -13.69
C PHE A 135 -1.94 -3.40 -12.53
N MET A 136 -1.58 -2.13 -12.36
CA MET A 136 -2.21 -1.27 -11.35
C MET A 136 -3.72 -1.15 -11.56
N SER A 137 -4.19 -1.18 -12.81
CA SER A 137 -5.62 -1.15 -13.13
C SER A 137 -6.38 -2.36 -12.58
N THR A 138 -5.74 -3.54 -12.56
CA THR A 138 -6.33 -4.77 -12.00
C THR A 138 -6.51 -4.65 -10.48
N PHE A 139 -5.50 -4.12 -9.77
CA PHE A 139 -5.59 -3.90 -8.32
C PHE A 139 -6.58 -2.80 -7.96
N ASP A 140 -6.63 -1.74 -8.75
CA ASP A 140 -7.57 -0.62 -8.59
C ASP A 140 -9.03 -1.09 -8.78
N GLU A 141 -9.29 -1.94 -9.78
CA GLU A 141 -10.61 -2.49 -10.02
C GLU A 141 -11.09 -3.40 -8.87
N VAL A 142 -10.22 -4.25 -8.32
CA VAL A 142 -10.54 -5.03 -7.12
C VAL A 142 -10.94 -4.09 -5.97
N THR A 143 -10.24 -2.98 -5.81
CA THR A 143 -10.50 -2.00 -4.76
C THR A 143 -11.84 -1.27 -4.96
N LYS A 144 -12.23 -1.01 -6.20
CA LYS A 144 -13.52 -0.40 -6.56
C LYS A 144 -14.70 -1.34 -6.30
N VAL A 145 -14.55 -2.60 -6.70
CA VAL A 145 -15.63 -3.60 -6.69
C VAL A 145 -15.88 -4.14 -5.28
N ILE A 146 -14.82 -4.40 -4.50
CA ILE A 146 -14.97 -4.93 -3.13
C ILE A 146 -15.17 -3.79 -2.13
N GLY A 147 -16.43 -3.36 -2.02
CA GLY A 147 -16.81 -2.32 -1.07
C GLY A 147 -16.86 -2.79 0.38
N GLN A 148 -16.69 -1.87 1.32
CA GLN A 148 -16.78 -2.06 2.76
C GLN A 148 -18.02 -1.33 3.29
N ASN A 149 -19.21 -1.92 3.16
CA ASN A 149 -20.45 -1.35 3.70
C ASN A 149 -20.61 0.17 3.45
N GLY A 150 -20.54 0.57 2.17
CA GLY A 150 -20.61 1.97 1.74
C GLY A 150 -19.28 2.75 1.76
N ARG A 151 -18.15 2.09 2.02
CA ARG A 151 -16.79 2.62 1.85
C ARG A 151 -16.07 1.89 0.72
N ARG A 152 -15.28 2.61 -0.06
CA ARG A 152 -14.32 2.00 -1.00
C ARG A 152 -13.22 1.31 -0.20
N GLY A 153 -12.61 0.26 -0.77
CA GLY A 153 -11.35 -0.29 -0.26
C GLY A 153 -10.29 0.82 -0.16
N ALA A 154 -9.31 0.65 0.71
CA ALA A 154 -8.17 1.55 0.80
C ALA A 154 -6.93 0.79 0.31
N LEU A 155 -6.30 1.29 -0.75
CA LEU A 155 -5.12 0.69 -1.37
C LEU A 155 -3.99 1.70 -1.44
N MET A 156 -2.77 1.25 -1.13
CA MET A 156 -1.52 1.89 -1.47
C MET A 156 -0.77 1.00 -2.45
N ILE A 157 -0.29 1.57 -3.56
CA ILE A 157 0.63 0.91 -4.48
C ILE A 157 1.96 1.65 -4.41
N SER A 158 3.04 0.94 -4.12
CA SER A 158 4.39 1.50 -4.16
C SER A 158 5.25 0.85 -5.22
N ILE A 159 6.23 1.62 -5.71
CA ILE A 159 7.27 1.16 -6.63
C ILE A 159 8.62 1.70 -6.19
N ASP A 160 9.68 0.94 -6.44
CA ASP A 160 11.05 1.39 -6.23
C ASP A 160 11.46 2.40 -7.31
N VAL A 161 12.19 3.44 -6.93
CA VAL A 161 12.70 4.45 -7.86
C VAL A 161 13.64 3.87 -8.93
N ASN A 162 14.28 2.73 -8.63
CA ASN A 162 15.15 2.02 -9.57
C ASN A 162 14.39 1.32 -10.70
N HIS A 163 13.07 1.12 -10.56
CA HIS A 163 12.30 0.34 -11.53
C HIS A 163 12.20 1.06 -12.89
N PRO A 164 12.41 0.39 -14.04
CA PRO A 164 12.36 1.02 -15.37
C PRO A 164 11.02 1.69 -15.72
N ASP A 165 9.89 1.23 -15.11
CA ASP A 165 8.57 1.83 -15.32
C ASP A 165 8.26 2.99 -14.36
N VAL A 166 9.21 3.43 -13.51
CA VAL A 166 8.94 4.47 -12.50
C VAL A 166 8.48 5.80 -13.11
N THR A 167 8.99 6.16 -14.29
CA THR A 167 8.56 7.38 -15.00
C THR A 167 7.09 7.31 -15.38
N GLU A 168 6.62 6.15 -15.85
CA GLU A 168 5.22 5.91 -16.19
C GLU A 168 4.35 5.89 -14.93
N PHE A 169 4.83 5.26 -13.87
CA PHE A 169 4.17 5.24 -12.56
C PHE A 169 3.95 6.64 -12.01
N VAL A 170 4.97 7.51 -12.04
CA VAL A 170 4.89 8.89 -11.55
C VAL A 170 3.82 9.69 -12.31
N ASN A 171 3.63 9.41 -13.59
CA ASN A 171 2.70 10.13 -14.46
C ASN A 171 1.30 9.50 -14.53
N ILE A 172 1.04 8.34 -13.89
CA ILE A 172 -0.25 7.64 -14.06
C ILE A 172 -1.46 8.48 -13.64
N LYS A 173 -1.32 9.30 -12.59
CA LYS A 173 -2.40 10.15 -12.05
C LYS A 173 -2.64 11.44 -12.85
N THR A 174 -1.83 11.73 -13.87
CA THR A 174 -2.14 12.83 -14.81
C THR A 174 -3.36 12.50 -15.65
N ASP A 175 -3.67 11.22 -15.82
CA ASP A 175 -4.94 10.73 -16.35
C ASP A 175 -5.87 10.45 -15.16
N LEU A 176 -6.86 11.32 -14.95
CA LEU A 176 -7.75 11.29 -13.79
C LEU A 176 -8.72 10.09 -13.78
N ASP A 177 -8.80 9.36 -14.88
CA ASP A 177 -9.64 8.16 -15.00
C ASP A 177 -8.87 6.88 -14.63
N LYS A 178 -7.54 6.97 -14.48
CA LYS A 178 -6.69 5.82 -14.14
C LYS A 178 -6.39 5.74 -12.64
N VAL A 179 -6.41 4.53 -12.11
CA VAL A 179 -6.03 4.19 -10.73
C VAL A 179 -6.68 5.12 -9.69
N THR A 180 -7.99 5.29 -9.78
CA THR A 180 -8.77 6.28 -8.98
C THR A 180 -9.02 5.85 -7.54
N SER A 181 -8.78 4.59 -7.20
CA SER A 181 -9.09 4.02 -5.85
C SER A 181 -7.85 3.59 -5.08
N ALA A 182 -6.65 3.86 -5.61
CA ALA A 182 -5.40 3.59 -4.93
C ALA A 182 -4.60 4.87 -4.74
N ASN A 183 -3.99 5.04 -3.56
CA ASN A 183 -2.89 5.97 -3.35
C ASN A 183 -1.61 5.38 -3.96
N ILE A 184 -0.71 6.21 -4.43
CA ILE A 184 0.56 5.77 -5.02
C ILE A 184 1.76 6.46 -4.38
N SER A 185 2.87 5.73 -4.21
CA SER A 185 4.11 6.28 -3.64
C SER A 185 5.34 5.68 -4.28
N VAL A 186 6.39 6.48 -4.45
CA VAL A 186 7.70 6.04 -4.93
C VAL A 186 8.65 5.87 -3.75
N ARG A 187 9.30 4.71 -3.66
CA ARG A 187 10.36 4.44 -2.68
C ARG A 187 11.67 4.98 -3.24
N VAL A 188 12.26 5.97 -2.59
CA VAL A 188 13.52 6.60 -3.01
C VAL A 188 14.65 6.27 -2.03
N GLY A 189 15.85 5.99 -2.57
CA GLY A 189 17.06 5.77 -1.81
C GLY A 189 18.01 6.97 -1.86
N LYS A 190 19.07 6.91 -1.06
CA LYS A 190 20.11 7.96 -1.00
C LYS A 190 20.82 8.16 -2.32
N GLU A 191 21.11 7.06 -3.03
CA GLU A 191 21.78 7.10 -4.33
C GLU A 191 21.01 7.96 -5.34
N PHE A 192 19.71 7.74 -5.46
CA PHE A 192 18.85 8.56 -6.32
C PHE A 192 18.85 10.04 -5.89
N MET A 193 18.69 10.31 -4.60
CA MET A 193 18.66 11.68 -4.09
C MET A 193 20.00 12.41 -4.29
N GLU A 194 21.14 11.71 -4.20
CA GLU A 194 22.44 12.29 -4.54
C GLU A 194 22.58 12.56 -6.05
N ALA A 195 22.06 11.68 -6.89
CA ALA A 195 22.02 11.90 -8.33
C ALA A 195 21.15 13.14 -8.70
N VAL A 196 19.99 13.30 -8.04
CA VAL A 196 19.12 14.49 -8.18
C VAL A 196 19.87 15.76 -7.80
N LYS A 197 20.54 15.74 -6.63
CA LYS A 197 21.27 16.89 -6.10
C LYS A 197 22.42 17.34 -7.00
N LYS A 198 23.08 16.39 -7.66
CA LYS A 198 24.23 16.64 -8.53
C LYS A 198 23.85 16.75 -10.01
N ASP A 199 22.55 16.67 -10.34
CA ASP A 199 21.99 16.68 -11.71
C ASP A 199 22.63 15.63 -12.64
N LEU A 200 22.80 14.40 -12.12
CA LEU A 200 23.41 13.31 -12.84
C LEU A 200 22.40 12.48 -13.66
N ASP A 201 22.94 11.70 -14.58
CA ASP A 201 22.23 10.59 -15.19
C ASP A 201 21.99 9.51 -14.12
N TYR A 202 20.89 8.80 -14.25
CA TYR A 202 20.53 7.71 -13.35
C TYR A 202 20.11 6.48 -14.14
N ILE A 203 20.58 5.33 -13.72
CA ILE A 203 20.28 4.07 -14.38
C ILE A 203 19.20 3.33 -13.58
N LEU A 204 18.02 3.28 -14.14
CA LEU A 204 16.95 2.40 -13.69
C LEU A 204 17.30 0.97 -14.04
N LYS A 205 16.91 0.01 -13.21
CA LYS A 205 17.31 -1.38 -13.34
C LYS A 205 16.22 -2.35 -12.86
N PHE A 206 16.15 -3.49 -13.49
CA PHE A 206 15.28 -4.57 -13.06
C PHE A 206 16.02 -5.91 -13.19
N PRO A 207 16.09 -6.72 -12.12
CA PRO A 207 15.61 -6.45 -10.76
C PRO A 207 16.13 -5.13 -10.17
N CYS A 208 15.39 -4.51 -9.26
CA CYS A 208 15.74 -3.17 -8.72
C CYS A 208 17.03 -3.15 -7.89
N ASP A 209 17.49 -4.30 -7.44
CA ASP A 209 18.73 -4.55 -6.70
C ASP A 209 19.87 -5.08 -7.58
N ALA A 210 19.65 -5.21 -8.90
CA ALA A 210 20.69 -5.69 -9.81
C ALA A 210 21.91 -4.77 -9.79
N GLU A 211 23.10 -5.36 -9.89
CA GLU A 211 24.32 -4.61 -10.12
C GLU A 211 24.39 -4.13 -11.58
N ILE A 212 24.98 -2.97 -11.79
CA ILE A 212 25.22 -2.44 -13.14
C ILE A 212 26.50 -3.11 -13.66
N PRO A 213 26.45 -3.89 -14.76
CA PRO A 213 27.64 -4.54 -15.31
C PRO A 213 28.71 -3.51 -15.71
N HIS A 214 29.98 -3.83 -15.43
CA HIS A 214 31.10 -2.94 -15.74
C HIS A 214 31.31 -2.68 -17.24
N ASP A 215 30.86 -3.62 -18.08
CA ASP A 215 30.95 -3.59 -19.53
C ASP A 215 29.69 -3.00 -20.19
N LEU A 216 28.68 -2.60 -19.40
CA LEU A 216 27.49 -1.94 -19.90
C LEU A 216 27.85 -0.55 -20.42
N ALA A 217 27.71 -0.34 -21.73
CA ALA A 217 27.97 0.94 -22.39
C ALA A 217 26.94 2.02 -22.06
N ILE A 218 26.93 2.48 -20.80
CA ILE A 218 25.94 3.46 -20.28
C ILE A 218 25.95 4.76 -21.09
N GLU A 219 27.14 5.19 -21.55
CA GLU A 219 27.30 6.42 -22.32
C GLU A 219 26.52 6.37 -23.64
N ASP A 220 26.49 5.20 -24.27
CA ASP A 220 25.82 4.97 -25.55
C ASP A 220 24.30 4.71 -25.40
N MET A 221 23.82 4.50 -24.17
CA MET A 221 22.39 4.27 -23.93
C MET A 221 21.57 5.52 -24.22
N PRO A 222 20.59 5.48 -25.12
CA PRO A 222 19.66 6.58 -25.30
C PRO A 222 18.75 6.70 -24.06
N TYR A 223 18.35 7.94 -23.74
CA TYR A 223 17.44 8.18 -22.64
C TYR A 223 16.06 7.58 -22.89
N ASN A 224 15.46 7.08 -21.81
CA ASN A 224 14.09 6.57 -21.77
C ASN A 224 13.84 5.31 -22.64
N GLN A 225 14.88 4.64 -23.08
CA GLN A 225 14.78 3.37 -23.80
C GLN A 225 15.17 2.20 -22.88
N LEU A 226 14.39 1.12 -22.93
CA LEU A 226 14.69 -0.11 -22.22
C LEU A 226 15.79 -0.89 -22.96
N TRP A 227 16.83 -1.27 -22.22
CA TRP A 227 17.92 -2.12 -22.68
C TRP A 227 17.87 -3.44 -21.94
N THR A 228 18.10 -4.51 -22.68
CA THR A 228 18.21 -5.86 -22.13
C THR A 228 19.67 -6.25 -22.04
N TYR A 229 20.08 -6.75 -20.90
CA TYR A 229 21.39 -7.32 -20.68
C TYR A 229 21.25 -8.80 -20.31
N SER A 230 22.04 -9.63 -20.95
CA SER A 230 22.13 -11.07 -20.68
C SER A 230 23.55 -11.38 -20.27
N ASP A 231 23.76 -11.78 -19.02
CA ASP A 231 25.03 -12.35 -18.60
C ASP A 231 25.09 -13.82 -19.12
N ILE A 232 26.18 -14.13 -19.83
CA ILE A 232 26.44 -15.49 -20.34
C ILE A 232 26.65 -16.49 -19.19
N ALA A 233 27.03 -15.98 -17.99
CA ALA A 233 27.25 -16.81 -16.79
C ALA A 233 25.94 -17.18 -16.06
N ASP A 234 24.87 -16.41 -16.28
CA ASP A 234 23.56 -16.58 -15.62
C ASP A 234 22.53 -17.03 -16.65
N GLU A 235 22.64 -18.30 -17.11
CA GLU A 235 21.79 -18.87 -18.16
C GLU A 235 20.29 -18.63 -17.85
N GLY A 236 19.72 -17.60 -18.47
CA GLY A 236 18.26 -17.36 -18.52
C GLY A 236 17.73 -16.21 -17.69
N ASN A 237 18.53 -15.50 -16.92
CA ASN A 237 18.09 -14.30 -16.19
C ASN A 237 18.45 -13.04 -16.98
N LEU A 238 17.43 -12.41 -17.56
CA LEU A 238 17.58 -11.12 -18.22
C LEU A 238 17.47 -9.98 -17.19
N THR A 239 18.44 -9.08 -17.21
CA THR A 239 18.35 -7.79 -16.53
C THR A 239 17.98 -6.69 -17.53
N TYR A 240 17.28 -5.70 -17.02
CA TYR A 240 16.80 -4.59 -17.85
C TYR A 240 17.30 -3.28 -17.26
N PHE A 241 17.77 -2.39 -18.14
CA PHE A 241 18.30 -1.08 -17.77
C PHE A 241 17.64 0.02 -18.57
N LYS A 242 17.49 1.21 -17.96
CA LYS A 242 16.99 2.41 -18.64
C LYS A 242 17.70 3.64 -18.08
N LYS A 243 18.28 4.47 -18.98
CA LYS A 243 18.93 5.72 -18.57
C LYS A 243 17.93 6.87 -18.54
N ILE A 244 17.95 7.62 -17.45
CA ILE A 244 17.13 8.84 -17.26
C ILE A 244 17.97 9.97 -16.66
N LYS A 245 17.43 11.19 -16.67
CA LYS A 245 17.91 12.28 -15.83
C LYS A 245 17.25 12.20 -14.46
N ALA A 246 18.04 12.00 -13.39
CA ALA A 246 17.52 11.89 -12.03
C ALA A 246 16.67 13.10 -11.63
N LYS A 247 17.19 14.31 -11.92
CA LYS A 247 16.49 15.56 -11.60
C LYS A 247 15.17 15.69 -12.36
N ALA A 248 15.10 15.30 -13.62
CA ALA A 248 13.86 15.36 -14.41
C ALA A 248 12.76 14.46 -13.84
N LEU A 249 13.12 13.25 -13.37
CA LEU A 249 12.16 12.36 -12.70
C LEU A 249 11.68 12.96 -11.38
N PHE A 250 12.60 13.53 -10.58
CA PHE A 250 12.25 14.15 -9.31
C PHE A 250 11.37 15.40 -9.49
N ASP A 251 11.69 16.23 -10.46
CA ASP A 251 10.88 17.42 -10.78
C ASP A 251 9.47 17.01 -11.24
N ALA A 252 9.33 15.97 -12.07
CA ALA A 252 8.04 15.42 -12.46
C ALA A 252 7.25 14.89 -11.27
N LEU A 253 7.91 14.19 -10.33
CA LEU A 253 7.31 13.69 -9.11
C LEU A 253 6.78 14.84 -8.23
N CYS A 254 7.59 15.87 -8.01
CA CYS A 254 7.20 17.07 -7.27
C CYS A 254 6.04 17.82 -7.94
N TYR A 255 6.10 17.97 -9.27
CA TYR A 255 5.05 18.66 -10.04
C TYR A 255 3.73 17.91 -9.97
N ASN A 256 3.74 16.59 -10.12
CA ASN A 256 2.53 15.77 -10.04
C ASN A 256 1.97 15.76 -8.61
N ASN A 257 2.83 15.66 -7.59
CA ASN A 257 2.40 15.76 -6.20
C ASN A 257 1.73 17.11 -5.91
N TRP A 258 2.28 18.20 -6.42
CA TRP A 258 1.67 19.52 -6.28
C TRP A 258 0.31 19.64 -6.97
N ASN A 259 0.16 19.07 -8.18
CA ASN A 259 -1.09 19.16 -8.96
C ASN A 259 -2.17 18.19 -8.49
N TYR A 260 -1.78 16.97 -8.11
CA TYR A 260 -2.70 15.83 -7.89
C TYR A 260 -2.62 15.26 -6.47
N ALA A 261 -1.76 15.80 -5.60
CA ALA A 261 -1.40 15.29 -4.27
C ALA A 261 -0.76 13.90 -4.29
N GLU A 262 -0.35 13.39 -5.45
CA GLU A 262 0.25 12.09 -5.69
C GLU A 262 1.23 12.14 -6.87
N PRO A 263 2.27 11.27 -6.89
CA PRO A 263 2.62 10.25 -5.88
C PRO A 263 3.24 10.83 -4.61
N GLY A 264 3.15 10.07 -3.50
CA GLY A 264 3.94 10.31 -2.31
C GLY A 264 5.39 9.86 -2.47
N ILE A 265 6.26 10.29 -1.55
CA ILE A 265 7.68 9.87 -1.49
C ILE A 265 7.92 9.11 -0.20
N LEU A 266 8.53 7.93 -0.31
CA LEU A 266 8.98 7.11 0.79
C LEU A 266 10.51 7.08 0.79
N TYR A 267 11.14 7.70 1.77
CA TYR A 267 12.61 7.66 1.94
C TYR A 267 13.03 6.30 2.49
N TRP A 268 13.11 5.30 1.59
CA TRP A 268 13.15 3.89 1.95
C TRP A 268 14.38 3.51 2.78
N ASP A 269 15.54 4.06 2.50
CA ASP A 269 16.75 3.83 3.30
C ASP A 269 16.57 4.31 4.74
N ASN A 270 15.91 5.45 4.93
CA ASN A 270 15.65 5.95 6.27
C ASN A 270 14.64 5.05 7.00
N ILE A 271 13.58 4.60 6.31
CA ILE A 271 12.59 3.68 6.86
C ILE A 271 13.26 2.36 7.26
N SER A 272 14.07 1.78 6.39
CA SER A 272 14.75 0.50 6.63
C SER A 272 15.77 0.59 7.76
N ASN A 273 16.51 1.70 7.87
CA ASN A 273 17.49 1.93 8.94
C ASN A 273 16.86 2.01 10.35
N TYR A 274 15.56 2.24 10.45
CA TYR A 274 14.82 2.23 11.72
C TYR A 274 14.08 0.92 11.99
N ASN A 275 14.43 -0.15 11.26
CA ASN A 275 13.89 -1.47 11.52
C ASN A 275 14.52 -2.06 12.79
N LEU A 276 13.79 -2.02 13.90
CA LEU A 276 14.27 -2.54 15.20
C LEU A 276 14.50 -4.06 15.19
N LEU A 277 14.05 -4.77 14.16
CA LEU A 277 14.15 -6.22 14.02
C LEU A 277 15.11 -6.62 12.89
N GLU A 278 15.95 -5.72 12.41
CA GLU A 278 16.90 -5.95 11.29
C GLU A 278 17.92 -7.07 11.55
N PHE A 279 18.15 -7.42 12.82
CA PHE A 279 19.04 -8.52 13.20
C PHE A 279 18.51 -9.91 12.80
N ASP A 280 17.25 -10.03 12.40
CA ASP A 280 16.66 -11.26 11.88
C ASP A 280 16.09 -11.01 10.48
N ASN A 281 16.70 -11.59 9.45
CA ASN A 281 16.31 -11.46 8.04
C ASN A 281 14.85 -11.83 7.74
N LYS A 282 14.16 -12.46 8.69
CA LYS A 282 12.72 -12.72 8.58
C LYS A 282 11.87 -11.48 8.74
N PHE A 283 12.43 -10.39 9.26
CA PHE A 283 11.71 -9.15 9.56
C PHE A 283 12.06 -8.02 8.58
N GLU A 284 12.16 -8.32 7.31
CA GLU A 284 12.25 -7.30 6.28
C GLU A 284 10.91 -6.59 6.07
N TYR A 285 10.95 -5.29 5.81
CA TYR A 285 9.77 -4.54 5.44
C TYR A 285 9.27 -4.93 4.05
N ALA A 286 8.02 -5.35 3.96
CA ALA A 286 7.36 -5.72 2.71
C ALA A 286 6.84 -4.52 1.93
N GLY A 287 6.53 -3.43 2.62
CA GLY A 287 5.91 -2.23 2.08
C GLY A 287 5.30 -1.38 3.18
N VAL A 288 4.43 -0.46 2.82
CA VAL A 288 3.69 0.40 3.73
C VAL A 288 2.18 0.15 3.66
N ASN A 289 1.47 0.49 4.73
CA ASN A 289 0.01 0.44 4.80
C ASN A 289 -0.66 1.47 3.85
N PRO A 290 -2.01 1.49 3.73
CA PRO A 290 -2.71 2.37 2.77
C PRO A 290 -2.44 3.87 2.91
N CYS A 291 -2.10 4.33 4.12
CA CYS A 291 -1.81 5.75 4.38
C CYS A 291 -0.31 6.05 4.45
N ALA A 292 0.54 5.05 4.26
CA ALA A 292 2.01 5.13 4.25
C ALA A 292 2.68 5.50 5.58
N GLU A 293 1.96 5.50 6.71
CA GLU A 293 2.51 5.83 8.03
C GLU A 293 3.16 4.66 8.75
N GLU A 294 2.90 3.42 8.31
CA GLU A 294 3.41 2.20 8.94
C GLU A 294 4.08 1.27 7.94
N PRO A 295 5.41 1.13 7.96
CA PRO A 295 6.08 0.01 7.30
C PRO A 295 5.77 -1.29 8.05
N LYS A 296 5.52 -2.38 7.32
CA LYS A 296 5.16 -3.67 7.91
C LYS A 296 6.02 -4.80 7.36
N HIS A 297 6.38 -5.74 8.25
CA HIS A 297 7.18 -6.92 7.93
C HIS A 297 6.36 -8.00 7.21
N LEU A 298 7.03 -8.83 6.43
CA LEU A 298 6.42 -9.95 5.72
C LEU A 298 5.71 -10.95 6.64
N ILE A 299 6.24 -11.19 7.84
CA ILE A 299 5.72 -12.18 8.78
C ILE A 299 4.35 -11.82 9.34
N ILE A 300 4.06 -10.52 9.54
CA ILE A 300 2.77 -10.08 10.07
C ILE A 300 1.63 -10.38 9.08
N ASN A 301 1.94 -10.55 7.81
CA ASN A 301 0.97 -10.88 6.77
C ASN A 301 0.49 -12.34 6.82
N THR A 302 1.23 -13.25 7.44
CA THR A 302 0.82 -14.66 7.58
C THR A 302 -0.30 -14.83 8.60
N LEU A 303 -0.45 -13.91 9.56
CA LEU A 303 -1.53 -13.91 10.55
C LEU A 303 -2.91 -13.52 9.98
N VAL A 304 -2.97 -12.89 8.82
CA VAL A 304 -4.24 -12.54 8.13
C VAL A 304 -5.02 -13.79 7.69
N TRP A 305 -4.35 -14.94 7.56
CA TRP A 305 -4.95 -16.19 7.12
C TRP A 305 -5.36 -17.12 8.29
N ALA A 306 -5.01 -16.77 9.51
CA ALA A 306 -5.28 -17.57 10.71
C ALA A 306 -6.52 -17.09 11.51
N LEU A 307 -7.21 -16.08 11.03
CA LEU A 307 -8.48 -15.56 11.50
C LEU A 307 -9.55 -15.81 10.44
#